data_b33e94c91e195dd4d0a72593fbd82691
#
_entry.id   b33e94c91e195dd4d0a72593fbd82691
#
_cell.length_a   1.000
_cell.length_b   1.000
_cell.length_c   1.000
_cell.angle_alpha   90.00
_cell.angle_beta   90.00
_cell.angle_gamma   90.00
#
_symmetry.space_group_name_H-M   'P 1'
#
loop_
_entity.id
_entity.type
_entity.pdbx_description
1 polymer ?
#
loop_
_entity_poly.entity_id
_entity_poly.type
_entity_poly.pdbx_seq_one_letter_code
_entity_poly.pdbx_strand_id
1 'polypeptide(L)'
;MSFVVKMDDKKIKVDIESTQLKDVLIYCKPKERLVLMRKFGLDGGREVPLQKIGKEYSLTRERVRQIETQALMRFRRLIVGNEVYMNVLAESKKILEVHGGILSEDALIAKVINKNLFKFSKQELKLILVSDFDITYLKRNKY
;
A
#
# COMPACT_ATOMS: atom_id res chain seq x y z
N MET A 1 -5.20 2.54 19.36
CA MET A 1 -6.32 2.69 18.44
C MET A 1 -6.58 1.35 17.75
N SER A 2 -7.81 0.93 17.68
CA SER A 2 -8.14 -0.36 17.06
C SER A 2 -9.17 -0.18 15.96
N PHE A 3 -9.08 -1.01 14.93
CA PHE A 3 -10.13 -1.09 13.93
C PHE A 3 -10.61 -2.53 13.77
N VAL A 4 -11.80 -2.70 13.21
CA VAL A 4 -12.42 -4.00 13.06
C VAL A 4 -12.46 -4.36 11.58
N VAL A 5 -11.91 -5.54 11.27
CA VAL A 5 -11.95 -6.12 9.92
C VAL A 5 -12.89 -7.30 9.93
N LYS A 6 -13.81 -7.32 8.97
CA LYS A 6 -14.70 -8.47 8.78
C LYS A 6 -14.01 -9.46 7.83
N MET A 7 -13.66 -10.64 8.34
CA MET A 7 -13.12 -11.75 7.56
C MET A 7 -13.94 -13.00 7.86
N ASP A 8 -14.45 -13.68 6.82
CA ASP A 8 -15.22 -14.93 6.92
C ASP A 8 -16.34 -14.86 7.99
N ASP A 9 -17.11 -13.77 7.96
CA ASP A 9 -18.19 -13.46 8.93
C ASP A 9 -17.74 -13.28 10.39
N LYS A 10 -16.43 -13.27 10.66
CA LYS A 10 -15.88 -12.94 11.98
C LYS A 10 -15.29 -11.53 11.95
N LYS A 11 -15.62 -10.77 12.99
CA LYS A 11 -14.98 -9.48 13.22
C LYS A 11 -13.64 -9.69 13.93
N ILE A 12 -12.56 -9.34 13.29
CA ILE A 12 -11.23 -9.33 13.89
C ILE A 12 -10.92 -7.91 14.31
N LYS A 13 -10.70 -7.71 15.60
CA LYS A 13 -10.26 -6.43 16.12
C LYS A 13 -8.75 -6.36 16.04
N VAL A 14 -8.24 -5.42 15.25
CA VAL A 14 -6.82 -5.20 15.11
C VAL A 14 -6.44 -3.99 15.97
N ASP A 15 -5.61 -4.22 16.96
CA ASP A 15 -5.03 -3.13 17.73
C ASP A 15 -3.89 -2.50 16.92
N ILE A 16 -4.08 -1.23 16.57
CA ILE A 16 -3.11 -0.48 15.79
C ILE A 16 -2.47 0.59 16.67
N GLU A 17 -1.97 0.19 17.80
CA GLU A 17 -1.04 1.04 18.54
C GLU A 17 0.32 1.10 17.83
N SER A 18 0.73 0.04 17.14
CA SER A 18 1.84 0.08 16.21
C SER A 18 1.30 0.38 14.82
N THR A 19 1.56 1.55 14.31
CA THR A 19 1.28 1.94 12.94
C THR A 19 2.19 1.23 11.94
N GLN A 20 2.72 0.05 12.30
CA GLN A 20 3.59 -0.69 11.42
C GLN A 20 2.78 -1.45 10.39
N LEU A 21 3.09 -1.18 9.14
CA LEU A 21 2.45 -1.81 8.01
C LEU A 21 2.54 -3.33 8.05
N LYS A 22 3.58 -3.88 8.67
CA LYS A 22 3.75 -5.31 8.88
C LYS A 22 2.56 -5.93 9.62
N ASP A 23 2.02 -5.22 10.61
CA ASP A 23 0.91 -5.72 11.43
C ASP A 23 -0.39 -5.77 10.63
N VAL A 24 -0.52 -4.95 9.61
CA VAL A 24 -1.64 -4.99 8.68
C VAL A 24 -1.48 -6.15 7.68
N LEU A 25 -0.27 -6.33 7.17
CA LEU A 25 -0.01 -7.35 6.15
C LEU A 25 -0.18 -8.79 6.64
N ILE A 26 -0.07 -9.05 7.93
CA ILE A 26 -0.32 -10.39 8.46
C ILE A 26 -1.76 -10.86 8.25
N TYR A 27 -2.70 -9.95 8.01
CA TYR A 27 -4.10 -10.28 7.70
C TYR A 27 -4.35 -10.52 6.21
N CYS A 28 -3.35 -10.33 5.36
CA CYS A 28 -3.39 -10.75 3.98
C CYS A 28 -3.10 -12.25 3.87
N LYS A 29 -3.56 -12.88 2.78
CA LYS A 29 -3.16 -14.25 2.49
C LYS A 29 -1.64 -14.33 2.30
N PRO A 30 -0.99 -15.48 2.61
CA PRO A 30 0.47 -15.59 2.51
C PRO A 30 1.03 -15.22 1.15
N LYS A 31 0.41 -15.65 0.05
CA LYS A 31 0.84 -15.29 -1.31
C LYS A 31 0.65 -13.80 -1.60
N GLU A 32 -0.44 -13.22 -1.13
CA GLU A 32 -0.72 -11.80 -1.28
C GLU A 32 0.33 -10.95 -0.55
N ARG A 33 0.61 -11.29 0.68
CA ARG A 33 1.65 -10.64 1.48
C ARG A 33 3.02 -10.72 0.82
N LEU A 34 3.38 -11.89 0.34
CA LEU A 34 4.65 -12.12 -0.33
C LEU A 34 4.79 -11.25 -1.58
N VAL A 35 3.76 -11.20 -2.43
CA VAL A 35 3.76 -10.38 -3.63
C VAL A 35 3.89 -8.90 -3.30
N LEU A 36 3.14 -8.40 -2.32
CA LEU A 36 3.24 -7.00 -1.90
C LEU A 36 4.62 -6.68 -1.34
N MET A 37 5.17 -7.53 -0.48
CA MET A 37 6.50 -7.31 0.09
C MET A 37 7.58 -7.26 -0.97
N ARG A 38 7.53 -8.14 -1.96
CA ARG A 38 8.51 -8.19 -3.04
C ARG A 38 8.30 -7.05 -4.04
N LYS A 39 7.07 -6.84 -4.48
CA LYS A 39 6.75 -5.81 -5.47
C LYS A 39 7.11 -4.40 -4.98
N PHE A 40 6.85 -4.10 -3.74
CA PHE A 40 7.07 -2.76 -3.17
C PHE A 40 8.36 -2.64 -2.35
N GLY A 41 9.13 -3.71 -2.22
CA GLY A 41 10.40 -3.67 -1.48
C GLY A 41 10.23 -3.40 0.02
N LEU A 42 9.17 -3.93 0.63
CA LEU A 42 8.81 -3.64 2.03
C LEU A 42 9.74 -4.29 3.06
N ASP A 43 10.51 -5.28 2.64
CA ASP A 43 11.46 -6.01 3.47
C ASP A 43 12.85 -5.35 3.53
N GLY A 44 12.96 -4.11 3.09
CA GLY A 44 14.23 -3.39 2.99
C GLY A 44 14.97 -3.65 1.68
N GLY A 45 14.43 -4.49 0.81
CA GLY A 45 14.97 -4.75 -0.51
C GLY A 45 14.54 -3.73 -1.55
N ARG A 46 14.83 -4.03 -2.81
CA ARG A 46 14.38 -3.24 -3.95
C ARG A 46 13.02 -3.74 -4.44
N GLU A 47 12.32 -2.89 -5.15
CA GLU A 47 11.12 -3.29 -5.89
C GLU A 47 11.47 -4.36 -6.91
N VAL A 48 10.66 -5.43 -6.97
CA VAL A 48 10.87 -6.55 -7.87
C VAL A 48 9.74 -6.57 -8.91
N PRO A 49 10.07 -6.62 -10.22
CA PRO A 49 9.04 -6.70 -11.27
C PRO A 49 8.19 -7.96 -11.14
N LEU A 50 6.93 -7.88 -11.56
CA LEU A 50 6.00 -9.01 -11.51
C LEU A 50 6.53 -10.25 -12.24
N GLN A 51 7.19 -10.05 -13.37
CA GLN A 51 7.77 -11.15 -14.16
C GLN A 51 8.83 -11.91 -13.36
N LYS A 52 9.69 -11.20 -12.65
CA LYS A 52 10.74 -11.83 -11.81
C LYS A 52 10.12 -12.57 -10.62
N ILE A 53 9.12 -11.98 -9.98
CA ILE A 53 8.38 -12.66 -8.91
C ILE A 53 7.77 -13.97 -9.44
N GLY A 54 7.16 -13.92 -10.62
CA GLY A 54 6.61 -15.10 -11.28
C GLY A 54 7.63 -16.19 -11.50
N LYS A 55 8.81 -15.83 -12.00
CA LYS A 55 9.91 -16.80 -12.20
C LYS A 55 10.38 -17.44 -10.89
N GLU A 56 10.50 -16.65 -9.83
CA GLU A 56 10.94 -17.14 -8.52
C GLU A 56 9.96 -18.17 -7.90
N TYR A 57 8.67 -18.03 -8.18
CA TYR A 57 7.62 -18.85 -7.58
C TYR A 57 6.90 -19.78 -8.57
N SER A 58 7.46 -19.93 -9.76
CA SER A 58 6.87 -20.77 -10.82
C SER A 58 5.44 -20.36 -11.19
N LEU A 59 5.22 -19.07 -11.26
CA LEU A 59 3.94 -18.47 -11.64
C LEU A 59 4.11 -17.62 -12.90
N THR A 60 3.03 -17.47 -13.67
CA THR A 60 3.02 -16.52 -14.79
C THR A 60 2.96 -15.09 -14.29
N ARG A 61 3.45 -14.14 -15.09
CA ARG A 61 3.33 -12.71 -14.78
C ARG A 61 1.87 -12.31 -14.54
N GLU A 62 0.96 -12.84 -15.37
CA GLU A 62 -0.48 -12.56 -15.24
C GLU A 62 -1.05 -13.08 -13.93
N ARG A 63 -0.62 -14.28 -13.49
CA ARG A 63 -1.05 -14.81 -12.20
C ARG A 63 -0.56 -13.94 -11.03
N VAL A 64 0.69 -13.48 -11.11
CA VAL A 64 1.25 -12.57 -10.09
C VAL A 64 0.48 -11.25 -10.08
N ARG A 65 0.13 -10.71 -11.26
CA ARG A 65 -0.68 -9.49 -11.38
C ARG A 65 -2.05 -9.66 -10.72
N GLN A 66 -2.70 -10.80 -10.92
CA GLN A 66 -3.98 -11.10 -10.28
C GLN A 66 -3.85 -11.15 -8.75
N ILE A 67 -2.79 -11.79 -8.26
CA ILE A 67 -2.51 -11.85 -6.82
C ILE A 67 -2.27 -10.45 -6.27
N GLU A 68 -1.48 -9.63 -6.96
CA GLU A 68 -1.25 -8.23 -6.58
C GLU A 68 -2.54 -7.43 -6.49
N THR A 69 -3.41 -7.56 -7.49
CA THR A 69 -4.70 -6.86 -7.50
C THR A 69 -5.57 -7.25 -6.30
N GLN A 70 -5.67 -8.54 -6.02
CA GLN A 70 -6.41 -9.02 -4.86
C GLN A 70 -5.78 -8.56 -3.54
N ALA A 71 -4.45 -8.58 -3.48
CA ALA A 71 -3.70 -8.14 -2.31
C ALA A 71 -3.94 -6.64 -2.02
N LEU A 72 -3.90 -5.80 -3.04
CA LEU A 72 -4.16 -4.36 -2.89
C LEU A 72 -5.60 -4.09 -2.44
N MET A 73 -6.57 -4.82 -2.98
CA MET A 73 -7.96 -4.69 -2.56
C MET A 73 -8.15 -5.11 -1.10
N ARG A 74 -7.50 -6.18 -0.67
CA ARG A 74 -7.54 -6.62 0.72
C ARG A 74 -6.84 -5.63 1.64
N PHE A 75 -5.66 -5.18 1.27
CA PHE A 75 -4.91 -4.17 2.04
C PHE A 75 -5.74 -2.91 2.24
N ARG A 76 -6.38 -2.42 1.20
CA ARG A 76 -7.25 -1.26 1.30
C ARG A 76 -8.39 -1.47 2.29
N ARG A 77 -9.05 -2.63 2.26
CA ARG A 77 -10.11 -2.93 3.23
C ARG A 77 -9.58 -2.95 4.66
N LEU A 78 -8.35 -3.41 4.84
CA LEU A 78 -7.72 -3.47 6.16
C LEU A 78 -7.40 -2.10 6.72
N ILE A 79 -7.02 -1.13 5.88
CA ILE A 79 -6.66 0.22 6.33
C ILE A 79 -7.84 1.20 6.40
N VAL A 80 -8.95 0.88 5.76
CA VAL A 80 -10.17 1.69 5.85
C VAL A 80 -10.63 1.73 7.32
N GLY A 81 -10.89 2.94 7.83
CA GLY A 81 -11.25 3.14 9.23
C GLY A 81 -10.05 3.31 10.16
N ASN A 82 -8.84 3.12 9.70
CA ASN A 82 -7.66 3.50 10.46
C ASN A 82 -7.32 4.96 10.18
N GLU A 83 -7.39 5.76 11.23
CA GLU A 83 -7.22 7.20 11.14
C GLU A 83 -5.84 7.59 10.58
N VAL A 84 -4.78 6.88 10.96
CA VAL A 84 -3.41 7.20 10.50
C VAL A 84 -3.31 7.02 8.99
N TYR A 85 -3.77 5.90 8.45
CA TYR A 85 -3.74 5.64 7.01
C TYR A 85 -4.66 6.59 6.25
N MET A 86 -5.84 6.88 6.80
CA MET A 86 -6.78 7.81 6.18
C MET A 86 -6.22 9.23 6.14
N ASN A 87 -5.49 9.64 7.16
CA ASN A 87 -4.81 10.94 7.19
C ASN A 87 -3.70 11.03 6.15
N VAL A 88 -2.93 9.97 5.96
CA VAL A 88 -1.92 9.92 4.88
C VAL A 88 -2.57 10.15 3.53
N LEU A 89 -3.67 9.45 3.26
CA LEU A 89 -4.39 9.58 1.99
C LEU A 89 -5.01 10.96 1.82
N ALA A 90 -5.60 11.51 2.86
CA ALA A 90 -6.19 12.85 2.82
C ALA A 90 -5.14 13.93 2.54
N GLU A 91 -3.99 13.88 3.21
CA GLU A 91 -2.89 14.82 2.97
C GLU A 91 -2.32 14.68 1.56
N SER A 92 -2.19 13.44 1.08
CA SER A 92 -1.71 13.18 -0.28
C SER A 92 -2.64 13.76 -1.34
N LYS A 93 -3.95 13.63 -1.16
CA LYS A 93 -4.95 14.21 -2.06
C LYS A 93 -4.91 15.73 -2.06
N LYS A 94 -4.76 16.36 -0.89
CA LYS A 94 -4.59 17.82 -0.80
C LYS A 94 -3.36 18.31 -1.55
N ILE A 95 -2.23 17.62 -1.39
CA ILE A 95 -0.99 17.94 -2.10
C ILE A 95 -1.20 17.83 -3.61
N LEU A 96 -1.83 16.77 -4.08
CA LEU A 96 -2.15 16.60 -5.50
C LEU A 96 -3.04 17.73 -6.01
N GLU A 97 -4.10 18.07 -5.30
CA GLU A 97 -5.03 19.15 -5.69
C GLU A 97 -4.33 20.50 -5.83
N VAL A 98 -3.47 20.84 -4.88
CA VAL A 98 -2.68 22.09 -4.91
C VAL A 98 -1.77 22.15 -6.13
N HIS A 99 -1.30 21.00 -6.63
CA HIS A 99 -0.38 20.90 -7.77
C HIS A 99 -1.08 20.54 -9.09
N GLY A 100 -2.37 20.80 -9.20
CA GLY A 100 -3.13 20.58 -10.42
C GLY A 100 -3.53 19.11 -10.64
N GLY A 101 -3.49 18.29 -9.63
CA GLY A 101 -3.98 16.92 -9.66
C GLY A 101 -2.97 15.86 -10.13
N ILE A 102 -1.76 16.26 -10.51
CA ILE A 102 -0.73 15.32 -10.98
C ILE A 102 0.65 15.69 -10.43
N LEU A 103 1.36 14.69 -9.93
CA LEU A 103 2.74 14.81 -9.48
C LEU A 103 3.52 13.55 -9.84
N SER A 104 4.85 13.67 -9.92
CA SER A 104 5.70 12.49 -9.96
C SER A 104 5.64 11.76 -8.61
N GLU A 105 5.94 10.47 -8.63
CA GLU A 105 5.99 9.64 -7.42
C GLU A 105 6.93 10.24 -6.38
N ASP A 106 8.16 10.58 -6.80
CA ASP A 106 9.18 11.13 -5.89
C ASP A 106 8.74 12.46 -5.29
N ALA A 107 8.12 13.32 -6.09
CA ALA A 107 7.65 14.63 -5.62
C ALA A 107 6.51 14.48 -4.60
N LEU A 108 5.55 13.60 -4.87
CA LEU A 108 4.44 13.37 -3.95
C LEU A 108 4.92 12.77 -2.63
N ILE A 109 5.73 11.73 -2.70
CA ILE A 109 6.26 11.07 -1.51
C ILE A 109 7.13 12.02 -0.69
N ALA A 110 8.00 12.80 -1.33
CA ALA A 110 8.83 13.79 -0.63
C ALA A 110 7.98 14.82 0.11
N LYS A 111 6.90 15.28 -0.51
CA LYS A 111 6.00 16.26 0.11
C LYS A 111 5.20 15.67 1.27
N VAL A 112 4.79 14.41 1.17
CA VAL A 112 4.12 13.70 2.28
C VAL A 112 5.09 13.51 3.44
N ILE A 113 6.33 13.09 3.18
CA ILE A 113 7.36 12.92 4.20
C ILE A 113 7.67 14.26 4.89
N ASN A 114 7.76 15.35 4.14
CA ASN A 114 8.05 16.68 4.69
C ASN A 114 6.97 17.20 5.64
N LYS A 115 5.75 16.68 5.58
CA LYS A 115 4.72 16.99 6.57
C LYS A 115 5.05 16.46 7.97
N ASN A 116 5.98 15.53 8.06
CA ASN A 116 6.50 14.95 9.32
C ASN A 116 5.43 14.41 10.26
N LEU A 117 4.28 14.03 9.72
CA LEU A 117 3.13 13.55 10.49
C LEU A 117 3.09 12.02 10.58
N PHE A 118 3.91 11.33 9.77
CA PHE A 118 3.79 9.89 9.58
C PHE A 118 5.16 9.22 9.61
N LYS A 119 5.20 8.03 10.22
CA LYS A 119 6.42 7.22 10.36
C LYS A 119 6.47 6.08 9.33
N PHE A 120 6.15 6.39 8.08
CA PHE A 120 6.21 5.41 7.00
C PHE A 120 7.44 5.63 6.13
N SER A 121 8.02 4.52 5.65
CA SER A 121 9.08 4.57 4.64
C SER A 121 8.50 4.97 3.27
N LYS A 122 9.40 5.30 2.33
CA LYS A 122 8.98 5.58 0.94
C LYS A 122 8.21 4.42 0.33
N GLN A 123 8.68 3.20 0.56
CA GLN A 123 8.06 1.99 0.05
C GLN A 123 6.67 1.76 0.64
N GLU A 124 6.53 1.97 1.93
CA GLU A 124 5.25 1.87 2.61
C GLU A 124 4.26 2.92 2.12
N LEU A 125 4.70 4.16 1.96
CA LEU A 125 3.86 5.24 1.40
C LEU A 125 3.42 4.92 -0.02
N LYS A 126 4.29 4.38 -0.86
CA LYS A 126 3.92 3.96 -2.21
C LYS A 126 2.82 2.91 -2.19
N LEU A 127 2.92 1.89 -1.33
CA LEU A 127 1.88 0.88 -1.20
C LEU A 127 0.54 1.51 -0.79
N ILE A 128 0.56 2.39 0.20
CA ILE A 128 -0.66 3.08 0.67
C ILE A 128 -1.30 3.89 -0.46
N LEU A 129 -0.50 4.65 -1.20
CA LEU A 129 -0.98 5.47 -2.31
C LEU A 129 -1.55 4.64 -3.46
N VAL A 130 -0.86 3.57 -3.84
CA VAL A 130 -1.29 2.69 -4.93
C VAL A 130 -2.58 1.94 -4.57
N SER A 131 -2.80 1.66 -3.30
CA SER A 131 -3.99 0.94 -2.84
C SER A 131 -5.26 1.80 -2.86
N ASP A 132 -5.16 3.12 -2.94
CA ASP A 132 -6.32 4.01 -2.93
C ASP A 132 -7.01 4.07 -4.29
N PHE A 133 -8.36 4.11 -4.29
CA PHE A 133 -9.14 4.17 -5.53
C PHE A 133 -9.13 5.54 -6.18
N ASP A 134 -9.00 6.59 -5.39
CA ASP A 134 -9.05 7.96 -5.89
C ASP A 134 -7.70 8.45 -6.39
N ILE A 135 -6.61 7.76 -6.03
CA ILE A 135 -5.25 8.07 -6.49
C ILE A 135 -4.87 7.05 -7.56
N THR A 136 -4.73 7.50 -8.78
CA THR A 136 -4.34 6.64 -9.89
C THR A 136 -2.84 6.70 -10.14
N TYR A 137 -2.19 5.56 -10.03
CA TYR A 137 -0.79 5.42 -10.40
C TYR A 137 -0.66 5.31 -11.92
N LEU A 138 -0.07 6.31 -12.53
CA LEU A 138 0.17 6.31 -13.96
C LEU A 138 1.52 5.66 -14.28
N LYS A 139 1.57 4.94 -15.39
CA LYS A 139 2.85 4.42 -15.92
C LYS A 139 3.83 5.57 -16.07
N ARG A 140 5.10 5.34 -15.81
CA ARG A 140 6.20 6.32 -15.74
C ARG A 140 6.21 7.15 -14.46
N ASN A 141 5.81 6.54 -13.34
CA ASN A 141 5.97 7.12 -12.00
C ASN A 141 5.25 8.46 -11.80
N LYS A 142 4.04 8.59 -12.31
CA LYS A 142 3.19 9.76 -12.12
C LYS A 142 1.85 9.34 -11.48
N TYR A 143 1.36 10.21 -10.64
CA TYR A 143 0.06 10.06 -10.00
C TYR A 143 -0.91 11.12 -10.50
#